data_a1bbd9e0c59a1396782620b13b259c28
#
_entry.id   a1bbd9e0c59a1396782620b13b259c28
#
_cell.length_a   1.000
_cell.length_b   1.000
_cell.length_c   1.000
_cell.angle_alpha   90.00
_cell.angle_beta   90.00
_cell.angle_gamma   90.00
#
_symmetry.space_group_name_H-M   'P 1'
#
loop_
_entity.id
_entity.type
_entity.pdbx_description
1 polymer ?
#
loop_
_entity_poly.entity_id
_entity_poly.type
_entity_poly.pdbx_seq_one_letter_code
_entity_poly.pdbx_strand_id
1 'polypeptide(L)'
;MRFRRLAALCLALSAPVLLLSAQQSATADIQAQLGDLLMNEARFHDAVDAYRRAVAAAADDGVRRKAQAGLVLALLRTGDFAAARAEAQQLTDGNGMDATSKALLGDTLWAAGLFDEAGQAYDAALKLDPVEARAHNGRARALTARNRLADALVEAQEAVKLASREAEFHHTVGVIYERQRLYDEAAAAFGNYVNLLPNKDRSEKAMWTRAEIRFLDSFKGRKPVDFVSDAQTWTVPIRIEHEKVLVRLKVNGGSASDFVLDTGAEQTVVSRDIARKRGVVPITYIQSAGVGDVGLRGLQVGRIDMLEVGDLKIRNVPCLIKNPPLGELPAREPESFSPLALGLSMRIDYEHRQLIMARSLPEARQTTELPLWLYRLATVRGIVNGQPVTFVVDTGGEVISISQTTAGQFASANPYRRIPLKVYGTSGWDKDAFLMPNVDLEFESIRFSKIPVVVLNLKAPSALLGYQLGGIVGHKFLSKYRVTIDLSRSVVGLESN
;
A
#
# COMPACT_ATOMS: atom_id res chain seq x y z
N MET A 1 -53.55 42.35 -30.35
CA MET A 1 -53.09 41.18 -31.11
C MET A 1 -51.54 40.88 -31.03
N ARG A 2 -50.70 41.82 -30.60
CA ARG A 2 -49.24 41.67 -30.58
C ARG A 2 -48.73 40.84 -29.34
N PHE A 3 -49.41 40.90 -28.19
CA PHE A 3 -48.96 40.10 -26.95
C PHE A 3 -49.21 38.63 -27.00
N ARG A 4 -50.17 38.10 -27.76
CA ARG A 4 -50.40 36.64 -27.88
C ARG A 4 -49.37 35.93 -28.78
N ARG A 5 -48.72 36.65 -29.72
CA ARG A 5 -47.68 36.03 -30.60
C ARG A 5 -46.34 35.92 -29.93
N LEU A 6 -45.98 36.78 -28.95
CA LEU A 6 -44.75 36.64 -28.18
C LEU A 6 -44.78 35.50 -27.18
N ALA A 7 -45.93 35.24 -26.53
CA ALA A 7 -46.08 34.13 -25.60
C ALA A 7 -46.05 32.77 -26.31
N ALA A 8 -46.58 32.65 -27.52
CA ALA A 8 -46.53 31.42 -28.33
C ALA A 8 -45.13 31.16 -28.89
N LEU A 9 -44.32 32.19 -29.16
CA LEU A 9 -42.95 32.03 -29.64
C LEU A 9 -42.02 31.62 -28.54
N CYS A 10 -42.19 32.07 -27.30
CA CYS A 10 -41.42 31.62 -26.13
C CYS A 10 -41.74 30.16 -25.74
N LEU A 11 -43.00 29.71 -25.86
CA LEU A 11 -43.41 28.32 -25.63
C LEU A 11 -42.91 27.39 -26.72
N ALA A 12 -42.83 27.82 -27.98
CA ALA A 12 -42.33 27.03 -29.10
C ALA A 12 -40.81 26.85 -29.11
N LEU A 13 -40.06 27.78 -28.50
CA LEU A 13 -38.60 27.67 -28.35
C LEU A 13 -38.18 26.89 -27.07
N SER A 14 -39.03 26.85 -26.04
CA SER A 14 -38.74 26.12 -24.80
C SER A 14 -39.01 24.60 -24.92
N ALA A 15 -39.94 24.18 -25.74
CA ALA A 15 -40.26 22.77 -25.91
C ALA A 15 -39.11 21.89 -26.49
N PRO A 16 -38.38 22.33 -27.54
CA PRO A 16 -37.23 21.54 -28.03
C PRO A 16 -36.04 21.51 -27.06
N VAL A 17 -35.83 22.58 -26.28
CA VAL A 17 -34.79 22.64 -25.28
C VAL A 17 -35.09 21.67 -24.11
N LEU A 18 -36.35 21.63 -23.67
CA LEU A 18 -36.81 20.66 -22.64
C LEU A 18 -36.75 19.20 -23.11
N LEU A 19 -37.09 18.94 -24.37
CA LEU A 19 -36.95 17.58 -24.93
C LEU A 19 -35.51 17.19 -25.11
N LEU A 20 -34.62 18.08 -25.49
CA LEU A 20 -33.19 17.81 -25.64
C LEU A 20 -32.55 17.52 -24.27
N SER A 21 -32.88 18.33 -23.26
CA SER A 21 -32.38 18.11 -21.89
C SER A 21 -32.89 16.81 -21.27
N ALA A 22 -34.16 16.47 -21.50
CA ALA A 22 -34.73 15.19 -21.04
C ALA A 22 -34.07 13.98 -21.73
N GLN A 23 -33.79 14.08 -23.03
CA GLN A 23 -33.08 13.02 -23.77
C GLN A 23 -31.62 12.89 -23.33
N GLN A 24 -30.92 13.96 -23.03
CA GLN A 24 -29.58 13.97 -22.50
C GLN A 24 -29.53 13.35 -21.09
N SER A 25 -30.47 13.70 -20.21
CA SER A 25 -30.58 13.14 -18.87
C SER A 25 -30.83 11.63 -18.93
N ALA A 26 -31.76 11.16 -19.77
CA ALA A 26 -32.01 9.72 -19.97
C ALA A 26 -30.76 8.98 -20.49
N THR A 27 -29.97 9.61 -21.37
CA THR A 27 -28.70 9.05 -21.86
C THR A 27 -27.66 8.96 -20.74
N ALA A 28 -27.54 9.99 -19.89
CA ALA A 28 -26.62 10.00 -18.76
C ALA A 28 -26.95 8.90 -17.75
N ASP A 29 -28.24 8.74 -17.39
CA ASP A 29 -28.70 7.70 -16.48
C ASP A 29 -28.43 6.29 -17.01
N ILE A 30 -28.70 6.05 -18.29
CA ILE A 30 -28.41 4.75 -18.95
C ILE A 30 -26.92 4.44 -18.91
N GLN A 31 -26.05 5.41 -19.21
CA GLN A 31 -24.61 5.20 -19.18
C GLN A 31 -24.09 5.00 -17.74
N ALA A 32 -24.65 5.70 -16.74
CA ALA A 32 -24.33 5.50 -15.35
C ALA A 32 -24.72 4.07 -14.87
N GLN A 33 -25.94 3.62 -15.20
CA GLN A 33 -26.39 2.27 -14.89
C GLN A 33 -25.54 1.20 -15.60
N LEU A 34 -25.13 1.45 -16.85
CA LEU A 34 -24.18 0.58 -17.54
C LEU A 34 -22.83 0.54 -16.81
N GLY A 35 -22.34 1.66 -16.32
CA GLY A 35 -21.14 1.74 -15.47
C GLY A 35 -21.27 0.89 -14.21
N ASP A 36 -22.40 1.01 -13.48
CA ASP A 36 -22.69 0.20 -12.28
C ASP A 36 -22.71 -1.31 -12.60
N LEU A 37 -23.33 -1.70 -13.72
CA LEU A 37 -23.35 -3.10 -14.17
C LEU A 37 -21.94 -3.61 -14.46
N LEU A 38 -21.14 -2.83 -15.20
CA LEU A 38 -19.77 -3.19 -15.56
C LEU A 38 -18.84 -3.26 -14.33
N MET A 39 -19.05 -2.41 -13.32
CA MET A 39 -18.38 -2.51 -12.02
C MET A 39 -18.71 -3.85 -11.33
N ASN A 40 -19.97 -4.26 -11.34
CA ASN A 40 -20.44 -5.53 -10.79
C ASN A 40 -19.93 -6.75 -11.57
N GLU A 41 -19.59 -6.58 -12.84
CA GLU A 41 -18.95 -7.61 -13.69
C GLU A 41 -17.42 -7.59 -13.60
N ALA A 42 -16.81 -6.71 -12.78
CA ALA A 42 -15.37 -6.45 -12.69
C ALA A 42 -14.72 -6.01 -14.02
N ARG A 43 -15.50 -5.41 -14.93
CA ARG A 43 -15.07 -4.83 -16.21
C ARG A 43 -14.74 -3.36 -16.02
N PHE A 44 -13.72 -3.09 -15.20
CA PHE A 44 -13.44 -1.74 -14.68
C PHE A 44 -13.05 -0.73 -15.77
N HIS A 45 -12.31 -1.13 -16.82
CA HIS A 45 -11.99 -0.24 -17.93
C HIS A 45 -13.24 0.16 -18.72
N ASP A 46 -14.13 -0.79 -18.99
CA ASP A 46 -15.40 -0.49 -19.67
C ASP A 46 -16.31 0.39 -18.81
N ALA A 47 -16.28 0.19 -17.48
CA ALA A 47 -16.99 1.04 -16.52
C ALA A 47 -16.48 2.48 -16.56
N VAL A 48 -15.16 2.71 -16.63
CA VAL A 48 -14.56 4.05 -16.79
C VAL A 48 -15.14 4.75 -18.02
N ASP A 49 -15.22 4.05 -19.17
CA ASP A 49 -15.74 4.63 -20.40
C ASP A 49 -17.25 4.93 -20.33
N ALA A 50 -18.01 4.05 -19.67
CA ALA A 50 -19.44 4.26 -19.47
C ALA A 50 -19.69 5.49 -18.56
N TYR A 51 -18.99 5.58 -17.43
CA TYR A 51 -19.13 6.74 -16.53
C TYR A 51 -18.65 8.05 -17.17
N ARG A 52 -17.58 8.06 -17.97
CA ARG A 52 -17.16 9.25 -18.73
C ARG A 52 -18.25 9.74 -19.65
N ARG A 53 -18.93 8.81 -20.37
CA ARG A 53 -20.08 9.17 -21.22
C ARG A 53 -21.24 9.68 -20.39
N ALA A 54 -21.51 9.11 -19.21
CA ALA A 54 -22.53 9.59 -18.30
C ALA A 54 -22.25 11.04 -17.83
N VAL A 55 -21.02 11.30 -17.37
CA VAL A 55 -20.59 12.65 -16.95
C VAL A 55 -20.75 13.67 -18.08
N ALA A 56 -20.33 13.31 -19.31
CA ALA A 56 -20.41 14.21 -20.48
C ALA A 56 -21.85 14.47 -20.92
N ALA A 57 -22.76 13.50 -20.76
CA ALA A 57 -24.18 13.63 -21.18
C ALA A 57 -25.06 14.25 -20.08
N ALA A 58 -24.59 14.37 -18.84
CA ALA A 58 -25.39 14.84 -17.71
C ALA A 58 -25.73 16.33 -17.83
N ALA A 59 -27.02 16.63 -17.96
CA ALA A 59 -27.54 17.97 -17.92
C ALA A 59 -27.80 18.49 -16.48
N ASP A 60 -28.03 17.59 -15.55
CA ASP A 60 -28.26 17.84 -14.13
C ASP A 60 -27.01 17.61 -13.32
N ASP A 61 -26.72 18.50 -12.37
CA ASP A 61 -25.51 18.43 -11.54
C ASP A 61 -25.53 17.22 -10.59
N GLY A 62 -26.68 16.81 -10.09
CA GLY A 62 -26.82 15.62 -9.23
C GLY A 62 -26.48 14.33 -9.97
N VAL A 63 -27.01 14.16 -11.20
CA VAL A 63 -26.71 13.04 -12.10
C VAL A 63 -25.22 13.05 -12.45
N ARG A 64 -24.65 14.21 -12.78
CA ARG A 64 -23.23 14.36 -13.09
C ARG A 64 -22.35 13.95 -11.93
N ARG A 65 -22.64 14.44 -10.73
CA ARG A 65 -21.87 14.08 -9.50
C ARG A 65 -21.92 12.59 -9.18
N LYS A 66 -23.09 11.96 -9.30
CA LYS A 66 -23.24 10.52 -9.11
C LYS A 66 -22.40 9.74 -10.11
N ALA A 67 -22.47 10.08 -11.39
CA ALA A 67 -21.66 9.44 -12.43
C ALA A 67 -20.15 9.67 -12.21
N GLN A 68 -19.75 10.86 -11.78
CA GLN A 68 -18.37 11.20 -11.47
C GLN A 68 -17.86 10.43 -10.25
N ALA A 69 -18.67 10.23 -9.21
CA ALA A 69 -18.32 9.36 -8.08
C ALA A 69 -18.08 7.91 -8.54
N GLY A 70 -18.93 7.36 -9.42
CA GLY A 70 -18.71 6.06 -10.06
C GLY A 70 -17.43 6.02 -10.89
N LEU A 71 -17.12 7.10 -11.63
CA LEU A 71 -15.88 7.22 -12.40
C LEU A 71 -14.64 7.16 -11.49
N VAL A 72 -14.65 7.89 -10.37
CA VAL A 72 -13.55 7.85 -9.38
C VAL A 72 -13.33 6.42 -8.90
N LEU A 73 -14.39 5.70 -8.53
CA LEU A 73 -14.28 4.31 -8.08
C LEU A 73 -13.72 3.38 -9.17
N ALA A 74 -14.19 3.53 -10.41
CA ALA A 74 -13.71 2.73 -11.54
C ALA A 74 -12.22 3.01 -11.82
N LEU A 75 -11.79 4.27 -11.79
CA LEU A 75 -10.39 4.68 -11.96
C LEU A 75 -9.48 4.14 -10.84
N LEU A 76 -9.94 4.12 -9.59
CA LEU A 76 -9.22 3.47 -8.49
C LEU A 76 -9.04 1.98 -8.73
N ARG A 77 -10.05 1.29 -9.32
CA ARG A 77 -9.98 -0.14 -9.64
C ARG A 77 -9.05 -0.46 -10.82
N THR A 78 -8.88 0.46 -11.77
CA THR A 78 -7.93 0.32 -12.89
C THR A 78 -6.50 0.71 -12.52
N GLY A 79 -6.29 1.34 -11.34
CA GLY A 79 -4.99 1.84 -10.91
C GLY A 79 -4.59 3.18 -11.52
N ASP A 80 -5.51 3.88 -12.19
CA ASP A 80 -5.28 5.24 -12.69
C ASP A 80 -5.50 6.26 -11.56
N PHE A 81 -4.60 6.24 -10.59
CA PHE A 81 -4.71 7.04 -9.37
C PHE A 81 -4.66 8.55 -9.62
N ALA A 82 -3.93 8.97 -10.67
CA ALA A 82 -3.83 10.39 -11.03
C ALA A 82 -5.16 10.92 -11.56
N ALA A 83 -5.80 10.21 -12.50
CA ALA A 83 -7.11 10.56 -13.01
C ALA A 83 -8.18 10.47 -11.91
N ALA A 84 -8.16 9.40 -11.08
CA ALA A 84 -9.08 9.27 -9.95
C ALA A 84 -9.03 10.50 -9.02
N ARG A 85 -7.83 10.96 -8.68
CA ARG A 85 -7.65 12.14 -7.82
C ARG A 85 -8.16 13.43 -8.46
N ALA A 86 -7.89 13.63 -9.77
CA ALA A 86 -8.38 14.80 -10.49
C ALA A 86 -9.92 14.86 -10.49
N GLU A 87 -10.59 13.73 -10.76
CA GLU A 87 -12.05 13.64 -10.74
C GLU A 87 -12.62 13.84 -9.32
N ALA A 88 -11.99 13.24 -8.29
CA ALA A 88 -12.43 13.43 -6.90
C ALA A 88 -12.24 14.87 -6.41
N GLN A 89 -11.19 15.55 -6.86
CA GLN A 89 -10.99 16.98 -6.54
C GLN A 89 -12.11 17.82 -7.13
N GLN A 90 -12.51 17.59 -8.37
CA GLN A 90 -13.64 18.29 -8.99
C GLN A 90 -14.96 18.07 -8.23
N LEU A 91 -15.18 16.87 -7.66
CA LEU A 91 -16.35 16.60 -6.81
C LEU A 91 -16.37 17.44 -5.54
N THR A 92 -15.20 17.80 -5.00
CA THR A 92 -15.08 18.60 -3.79
C THR A 92 -14.96 20.10 -4.05
N ASP A 93 -14.68 20.51 -5.30
CA ASP A 93 -14.64 21.91 -5.71
C ASP A 93 -16.07 22.41 -6.01
N GLY A 94 -16.56 23.41 -5.27
CA GLY A 94 -17.87 24.03 -5.51
C GLY A 94 -18.92 23.83 -4.39
N ASN A 95 -20.19 24.19 -4.70
CA ASN A 95 -21.28 24.27 -3.73
C ASN A 95 -21.86 22.91 -3.27
N GLY A 96 -21.31 21.79 -3.76
CA GLY A 96 -21.84 20.45 -3.51
C GLY A 96 -20.95 19.56 -2.65
N MET A 97 -20.19 20.11 -1.74
CA MET A 97 -19.29 19.40 -0.85
C MET A 97 -20.09 18.56 0.15
N ASP A 98 -20.14 17.24 -0.08
CA ASP A 98 -20.77 16.25 0.80
C ASP A 98 -19.74 15.28 1.40
N ALA A 99 -20.18 14.50 2.38
CA ALA A 99 -19.33 13.53 3.08
C ALA A 99 -18.78 12.47 2.13
N THR A 100 -19.60 11.95 1.22
CA THR A 100 -19.18 10.92 0.25
C THR A 100 -18.10 11.43 -0.70
N SER A 101 -18.24 12.67 -1.21
CA SER A 101 -17.21 13.29 -2.06
C SER A 101 -15.88 13.47 -1.30
N LYS A 102 -15.93 13.87 -0.04
CA LYS A 102 -14.74 13.97 0.83
C LYS A 102 -14.12 12.60 1.09
N ALA A 103 -14.93 11.56 1.34
CA ALA A 103 -14.43 10.21 1.54
C ALA A 103 -13.77 9.64 0.27
N LEU A 104 -14.35 9.89 -0.91
CA LEU A 104 -13.76 9.53 -2.20
C LEU A 104 -12.43 10.26 -2.45
N LEU A 105 -12.36 11.56 -2.14
CA LEU A 105 -11.09 12.28 -2.19
C LEU A 105 -10.06 11.63 -1.26
N GLY A 106 -10.45 11.25 -0.05
CA GLY A 106 -9.60 10.49 0.87
C GLY A 106 -9.07 9.19 0.26
N ASP A 107 -9.92 8.42 -0.41
CA ASP A 107 -9.51 7.18 -1.09
C ASP A 107 -8.49 7.44 -2.20
N THR A 108 -8.65 8.51 -2.97
CA THR A 108 -7.69 8.86 -4.04
C THR A 108 -6.36 9.39 -3.49
N LEU A 109 -6.40 10.14 -2.39
CA LEU A 109 -5.20 10.58 -1.66
C LEU A 109 -4.45 9.39 -1.07
N TRP A 110 -5.17 8.43 -0.47
CA TRP A 110 -4.60 7.16 -0.01
C TRP A 110 -3.92 6.41 -1.15
N ALA A 111 -4.62 6.23 -2.27
CA ALA A 111 -4.09 5.57 -3.45
C ALA A 111 -2.87 6.30 -4.05
N ALA A 112 -2.77 7.60 -3.88
CA ALA A 112 -1.60 8.39 -4.25
C ALA A 112 -0.44 8.29 -3.23
N GLY A 113 -0.63 7.60 -2.09
CA GLY A 113 0.35 7.53 -1.00
C GLY A 113 0.39 8.77 -0.10
N LEU A 114 -0.58 9.67 -0.21
CA LEU A 114 -0.70 10.89 0.58
C LEU A 114 -1.54 10.62 1.84
N PHE A 115 -0.96 9.84 2.76
CA PHE A 115 -1.70 9.24 3.88
C PHE A 115 -2.23 10.25 4.90
N ASP A 116 -1.50 11.32 5.19
CA ASP A 116 -1.96 12.36 6.12
C ASP A 116 -3.14 13.14 5.54
N GLU A 117 -3.02 13.52 4.27
CA GLU A 117 -4.08 14.22 3.54
C GLU A 117 -5.32 13.33 3.40
N ALA A 118 -5.12 12.03 3.18
CA ALA A 118 -6.22 11.06 3.17
C ALA A 118 -6.93 11.00 4.52
N GLY A 119 -6.18 10.91 5.63
CA GLY A 119 -6.72 10.94 6.99
C GLY A 119 -7.54 12.19 7.26
N GLN A 120 -7.02 13.37 6.88
CA GLN A 120 -7.73 14.65 7.01
C GLN A 120 -9.03 14.69 6.18
N ALA A 121 -9.03 14.11 4.97
CA ALA A 121 -10.21 14.04 4.12
C ALA A 121 -11.29 13.14 4.74
N TYR A 122 -10.91 11.98 5.31
CA TYR A 122 -11.85 11.10 6.02
C TYR A 122 -12.41 11.77 7.29
N ASP A 123 -11.57 12.44 8.08
CA ASP A 123 -12.03 13.19 9.25
C ASP A 123 -12.99 14.33 8.86
N ALA A 124 -12.72 15.00 7.74
CA ALA A 124 -13.62 16.04 7.20
C ALA A 124 -14.96 15.46 6.71
N ALA A 125 -14.95 14.24 6.12
CA ALA A 125 -16.16 13.53 5.73
C ALA A 125 -17.02 13.19 6.96
N LEU A 126 -16.41 12.63 8.02
CA LEU A 126 -17.11 12.26 9.26
C LEU A 126 -17.62 13.46 10.06
N LYS A 127 -17.04 14.65 9.89
CA LYS A 127 -17.58 15.89 10.45
C LYS A 127 -18.85 16.37 9.71
N LEU A 128 -18.97 16.06 8.42
CA LEU A 128 -20.15 16.38 7.61
C LEU A 128 -21.27 15.36 7.83
N ASP A 129 -20.91 14.09 7.84
CA ASP A 129 -21.82 12.97 8.10
C ASP A 129 -21.13 11.89 8.95
N PRO A 130 -21.47 11.80 10.24
CA PRO A 130 -20.90 10.80 11.15
C PRO A 130 -21.21 9.34 10.80
N VAL A 131 -22.10 9.06 9.85
CA VAL A 131 -22.45 7.70 9.39
C VAL A 131 -21.96 7.41 7.96
N GLU A 132 -20.99 8.20 7.46
CA GLU A 132 -20.38 7.91 6.16
C GLU A 132 -19.46 6.68 6.26
N ALA A 133 -19.98 5.53 5.81
CA ALA A 133 -19.32 4.23 5.95
C ALA A 133 -17.93 4.17 5.29
N ARG A 134 -17.78 4.80 4.13
CA ARG A 134 -16.50 4.85 3.40
C ARG A 134 -15.45 5.62 4.18
N ALA A 135 -15.82 6.71 4.83
CA ALA A 135 -14.92 7.51 5.66
C ALA A 135 -14.45 6.74 6.90
N HIS A 136 -15.33 5.98 7.56
CA HIS A 136 -14.95 5.06 8.64
C HIS A 136 -13.94 4.01 8.15
N ASN A 137 -14.19 3.36 7.01
CA ASN A 137 -13.23 2.41 6.43
C ASN A 137 -11.88 3.06 6.08
N GLY A 138 -11.89 4.25 5.52
CA GLY A 138 -10.67 5.00 5.20
C GLY A 138 -9.88 5.36 6.46
N ARG A 139 -10.56 5.83 7.49
CA ARG A 139 -9.97 6.12 8.81
C ARG A 139 -9.40 4.87 9.47
N ALA A 140 -10.08 3.72 9.37
CA ALA A 140 -9.57 2.43 9.83
C ALA A 140 -8.23 2.08 9.17
N ARG A 141 -8.11 2.25 7.85
CA ARG A 141 -6.83 2.06 7.13
C ARG A 141 -5.74 3.00 7.62
N ALA A 142 -6.06 4.28 7.80
CA ALA A 142 -5.12 5.29 8.31
C ALA A 142 -4.62 4.93 9.72
N LEU A 143 -5.52 4.53 10.62
CA LEU A 143 -5.18 4.06 11.97
C LEU A 143 -4.36 2.77 11.95
N THR A 144 -4.67 1.84 11.05
CA THR A 144 -3.88 0.62 10.84
C THR A 144 -2.44 0.95 10.45
N ALA A 145 -2.26 1.88 9.53
CA ALA A 145 -0.94 2.33 9.08
C ALA A 145 -0.14 3.03 10.21
N ARG A 146 -0.82 3.63 11.16
CA ARG A 146 -0.24 4.21 12.39
C ARG A 146 -0.12 3.20 13.53
N ASN A 147 -0.29 1.91 13.25
CA ASN A 147 -0.24 0.82 14.23
C ASN A 147 -1.23 0.95 15.41
N ARG A 148 -2.29 1.76 15.26
CA ARG A 148 -3.38 1.93 16.23
C ARG A 148 -4.47 0.89 15.96
N LEU A 149 -4.12 -0.39 16.10
CA LEU A 149 -4.94 -1.51 15.61
C LEU A 149 -6.28 -1.66 16.35
N ALA A 150 -6.34 -1.32 17.63
CA ALA A 150 -7.60 -1.39 18.40
C ALA A 150 -8.60 -0.33 17.90
N ASP A 151 -8.15 0.92 17.75
CA ASP A 151 -8.98 2.01 17.24
C ASP A 151 -9.39 1.75 15.78
N ALA A 152 -8.45 1.21 14.97
CA ALA A 152 -8.71 0.85 13.58
C ALA A 152 -9.83 -0.19 13.46
N LEU A 153 -9.85 -1.19 14.37
CA LEU A 153 -10.89 -2.22 14.36
C LEU A 153 -12.26 -1.64 14.66
N VAL A 154 -12.38 -0.70 15.60
CA VAL A 154 -13.65 -0.01 15.92
C VAL A 154 -14.19 0.70 14.68
N GLU A 155 -13.36 1.47 13.98
CA GLU A 155 -13.75 2.19 12.77
C GLU A 155 -14.13 1.22 11.63
N ALA A 156 -13.35 0.15 11.42
CA ALA A 156 -13.65 -0.84 10.39
C ALA A 156 -14.96 -1.59 10.64
N GLN A 157 -15.24 -1.93 11.91
CA GLN A 157 -16.50 -2.58 12.29
C GLN A 157 -17.70 -1.64 12.11
N GLU A 158 -17.55 -0.35 12.42
CA GLU A 158 -18.62 0.63 12.16
C GLU A 158 -18.87 0.77 10.65
N ALA A 159 -17.83 0.79 9.80
CA ALA A 159 -17.99 0.79 8.35
C ALA A 159 -18.80 -0.44 7.87
N VAL A 160 -18.45 -1.64 8.34
CA VAL A 160 -19.18 -2.88 7.99
C VAL A 160 -20.63 -2.84 8.49
N LYS A 161 -20.89 -2.32 9.68
CA LYS A 161 -22.26 -2.18 10.23
C LYS A 161 -23.11 -1.23 9.37
N LEU A 162 -22.54 -0.12 8.92
CA LEU A 162 -23.22 0.87 8.09
C LEU A 162 -23.44 0.39 6.65
N ALA A 163 -22.50 -0.38 6.07
CA ALA A 163 -22.59 -0.89 4.70
C ALA A 163 -22.02 -2.32 4.60
N SER A 164 -22.76 -3.29 5.12
CA SER A 164 -22.36 -4.69 5.28
C SER A 164 -22.13 -5.44 3.96
N ARG A 165 -22.55 -4.91 2.81
CA ARG A 165 -22.38 -5.52 1.49
C ARG A 165 -21.14 -4.98 0.74
N GLU A 166 -20.41 -4.02 1.31
CA GLU A 166 -19.18 -3.51 0.74
C GLU A 166 -18.01 -4.46 1.03
N ALA A 167 -17.59 -5.19 0.01
CA ALA A 167 -16.55 -6.21 0.13
C ALA A 167 -15.26 -5.66 0.76
N GLU A 168 -14.79 -4.49 0.31
CA GLU A 168 -13.53 -3.90 0.77
C GLU A 168 -13.52 -3.58 2.28
N PHE A 169 -14.69 -3.37 2.91
CA PHE A 169 -14.76 -3.12 4.35
C PHE A 169 -14.45 -4.39 5.14
N HIS A 170 -14.94 -5.55 4.68
CA HIS A 170 -14.57 -6.84 5.26
C HIS A 170 -13.09 -7.17 5.04
N HIS A 171 -12.51 -6.77 3.90
CA HIS A 171 -11.07 -6.91 3.67
C HIS A 171 -10.27 -6.09 4.68
N THR A 172 -10.66 -4.83 4.94
CA THR A 172 -9.99 -3.97 5.94
C THR A 172 -10.05 -4.61 7.33
N VAL A 173 -11.20 -5.15 7.74
CA VAL A 173 -11.35 -5.90 9.01
C VAL A 173 -10.39 -7.09 9.06
N GLY A 174 -10.30 -7.87 7.97
CA GLY A 174 -9.39 -9.01 7.84
C GLY A 174 -7.93 -8.62 8.03
N VAL A 175 -7.48 -7.55 7.34
CA VAL A 175 -6.11 -7.01 7.48
C VAL A 175 -5.81 -6.58 8.91
N ILE A 176 -6.76 -5.96 9.60
CA ILE A 176 -6.56 -5.52 10.99
C ILE A 176 -6.42 -6.73 11.91
N TYR A 177 -7.29 -7.74 11.78
CA TYR A 177 -7.20 -8.96 12.57
C TYR A 177 -5.90 -9.72 12.30
N GLU A 178 -5.45 -9.82 11.03
CA GLU A 178 -4.16 -10.43 10.68
C GLU A 178 -2.99 -9.69 11.36
N ARG A 179 -3.00 -8.36 11.34
CA ARG A 179 -2.02 -7.53 12.05
C ARG A 179 -2.04 -7.74 13.57
N GLN A 180 -3.21 -7.97 14.16
CA GLN A 180 -3.40 -8.35 15.56
C GLN A 180 -3.04 -9.82 15.81
N ARG A 181 -2.76 -10.62 14.77
CA ARG A 181 -2.50 -12.06 14.82
C ARG A 181 -3.70 -12.89 15.30
N LEU A 182 -4.87 -12.37 15.11
CA LEU A 182 -6.15 -13.04 15.30
C LEU A 182 -6.52 -13.72 13.97
N TYR A 183 -5.81 -14.83 13.66
CA TYR A 183 -5.84 -15.43 12.32
C TYR A 183 -7.17 -16.12 12.00
N ASP A 184 -7.87 -16.65 12.99
CA ASP A 184 -9.20 -17.24 12.78
C ASP A 184 -10.22 -16.16 12.41
N GLU A 185 -10.20 -15.01 13.10
CA GLU A 185 -11.03 -13.83 12.80
C GLU A 185 -10.67 -13.21 11.45
N ALA A 186 -9.38 -13.13 11.14
CA ALA A 186 -8.91 -12.64 9.83
C ALA A 186 -9.42 -13.52 8.70
N ALA A 187 -9.30 -14.85 8.84
CA ALA A 187 -9.80 -15.81 7.84
C ALA A 187 -11.31 -15.70 7.65
N ALA A 188 -12.08 -15.51 8.72
CA ALA A 188 -13.53 -15.30 8.64
C ALA A 188 -13.88 -13.98 7.91
N ALA A 189 -13.20 -12.88 8.22
CA ALA A 189 -13.41 -11.59 7.57
C ALA A 189 -13.04 -11.64 6.07
N PHE A 190 -11.92 -12.27 5.72
CA PHE A 190 -11.54 -12.51 4.32
C PHE A 190 -12.52 -13.45 3.61
N GLY A 191 -13.12 -14.40 4.31
CA GLY A 191 -14.20 -15.23 3.78
C GLY A 191 -15.42 -14.39 3.37
N ASN A 192 -15.84 -13.45 4.21
CA ASN A 192 -16.90 -12.49 3.91
C ASN A 192 -16.54 -11.61 2.69
N TYR A 193 -15.30 -11.09 2.65
CA TYR A 193 -14.78 -10.35 1.49
C TYR A 193 -14.95 -11.15 0.20
N VAL A 194 -14.44 -12.40 0.15
CA VAL A 194 -14.53 -13.25 -1.03
C VAL A 194 -15.99 -13.51 -1.45
N ASN A 195 -16.89 -13.71 -0.49
CA ASN A 195 -18.30 -13.97 -0.77
C ASN A 195 -19.03 -12.77 -1.40
N LEU A 196 -18.56 -11.56 -1.14
CA LEU A 196 -19.12 -10.30 -1.66
C LEU A 196 -18.47 -9.85 -2.97
N LEU A 197 -17.34 -10.45 -3.37
CA LEU A 197 -16.67 -10.06 -4.62
C LEU A 197 -17.51 -10.40 -5.85
N PRO A 198 -17.55 -9.50 -6.85
CA PRO A 198 -18.12 -9.83 -8.15
C PRO A 198 -17.32 -10.97 -8.81
N ASN A 199 -18.04 -11.87 -9.51
CA ASN A 199 -17.43 -13.02 -10.21
C ASN A 199 -16.45 -13.82 -9.32
N LYS A 200 -16.77 -14.00 -8.03
CA LYS A 200 -15.90 -14.61 -7.01
C LYS A 200 -15.25 -15.93 -7.42
N ASP A 201 -15.89 -16.71 -8.30
CA ASP A 201 -15.37 -18.01 -8.74
C ASP A 201 -14.30 -17.90 -9.83
N ARG A 202 -14.21 -16.74 -10.52
CA ARG A 202 -13.24 -16.45 -11.58
C ARG A 202 -12.31 -15.27 -11.26
N SER A 203 -12.53 -14.60 -10.14
CA SER A 203 -11.77 -13.43 -9.72
C SER A 203 -10.37 -13.84 -9.21
N GLU A 204 -9.32 -13.23 -9.76
CA GLU A 204 -7.96 -13.38 -9.24
C GLU A 204 -7.86 -12.93 -7.78
N LYS A 205 -8.53 -11.83 -7.40
CA LYS A 205 -8.59 -11.37 -6.02
C LYS A 205 -9.16 -12.45 -5.11
N ALA A 206 -10.26 -13.09 -5.50
CA ALA A 206 -10.84 -14.19 -4.72
C ALA A 206 -9.91 -15.39 -4.64
N MET A 207 -9.20 -15.72 -5.71
CA MET A 207 -8.22 -16.82 -5.72
C MET A 207 -7.09 -16.56 -4.73
N TRP A 208 -6.49 -15.37 -4.77
CA TRP A 208 -5.39 -15.01 -3.87
C TRP A 208 -5.85 -14.92 -2.42
N THR A 209 -7.02 -14.33 -2.15
CA THR A 209 -7.56 -14.27 -0.78
C THR A 209 -7.92 -15.65 -0.23
N ARG A 210 -8.45 -16.57 -1.06
CA ARG A 210 -8.63 -17.97 -0.62
C ARG A 210 -7.29 -18.66 -0.29
N ALA A 211 -6.23 -18.30 -0.99
CA ALA A 211 -4.90 -18.80 -0.65
C ALA A 211 -4.41 -18.24 0.69
N GLU A 212 -4.66 -16.97 0.95
CA GLU A 212 -4.37 -16.33 2.24
C GLU A 212 -5.18 -16.96 3.38
N ILE A 213 -6.47 -17.18 3.20
CA ILE A 213 -7.32 -17.91 4.16
C ILE A 213 -6.71 -19.30 4.47
N ARG A 214 -6.30 -20.07 3.45
CA ARG A 214 -5.65 -21.37 3.69
C ARG A 214 -4.36 -21.24 4.50
N PHE A 215 -3.60 -20.18 4.28
CA PHE A 215 -2.40 -19.90 5.06
C PHE A 215 -2.75 -19.61 6.52
N LEU A 216 -3.70 -18.73 6.79
CA LEU A 216 -4.16 -18.38 8.13
C LEU A 216 -4.73 -19.62 8.86
N ASP A 217 -5.58 -20.40 8.18
CA ASP A 217 -6.14 -21.66 8.70
C ASP A 217 -5.08 -22.68 9.10
N SER A 218 -3.89 -22.64 8.50
CA SER A 218 -2.78 -23.53 8.87
C SER A 218 -2.22 -23.29 10.27
N PHE A 219 -2.60 -22.17 10.91
CA PHE A 219 -2.24 -21.83 12.28
C PHE A 219 -3.29 -22.26 13.31
N LYS A 220 -4.41 -22.87 12.91
CA LYS A 220 -5.44 -23.31 13.85
C LYS A 220 -4.85 -24.13 15.01
N GLY A 221 -5.20 -23.74 16.24
CA GLY A 221 -4.65 -24.32 17.46
C GLY A 221 -3.20 -23.94 17.79
N ARG A 222 -2.63 -22.97 17.09
CA ARG A 222 -1.27 -22.45 17.29
C ARG A 222 -1.30 -20.94 17.38
N LYS A 223 -0.61 -20.36 18.34
CA LYS A 223 -0.45 -18.92 18.43
C LYS A 223 0.57 -18.44 17.40
N PRO A 224 0.19 -17.61 16.43
CA PRO A 224 1.14 -17.04 15.48
C PRO A 224 2.14 -16.12 16.17
N VAL A 225 3.40 -16.17 15.75
CA VAL A 225 4.49 -15.32 16.28
C VAL A 225 4.50 -15.36 17.82
N ASP A 226 4.61 -16.59 18.38
CA ASP A 226 4.58 -16.81 19.82
C ASP A 226 5.98 -16.64 20.42
N PHE A 227 6.18 -15.56 21.15
CA PHE A 227 7.42 -15.26 21.84
C PHE A 227 7.60 -16.20 23.04
N VAL A 228 8.72 -16.93 23.08
CA VAL A 228 9.00 -17.92 24.14
C VAL A 228 9.36 -17.25 25.47
N SER A 229 9.80 -16.00 25.45
CA SER A 229 10.25 -15.24 26.62
C SER A 229 9.41 -13.97 26.79
N ASP A 230 9.21 -13.54 28.04
CA ASP A 230 8.58 -12.27 28.39
C ASP A 230 9.53 -11.07 28.29
N ALA A 231 10.76 -11.28 27.87
CA ALA A 231 11.72 -10.20 27.63
C ALA A 231 11.10 -9.15 26.68
N GLN A 232 11.43 -7.90 26.95
CA GLN A 232 10.89 -6.75 26.18
C GLN A 232 11.87 -6.27 25.12
N THR A 233 13.17 -6.59 25.28
CA THR A 233 14.24 -6.09 24.41
C THR A 233 15.29 -7.18 24.19
N TRP A 234 15.80 -7.24 22.97
CA TRP A 234 16.88 -8.14 22.55
C TRP A 234 17.91 -7.35 21.76
N THR A 235 19.19 -7.57 22.09
CA THR A 235 20.31 -6.95 21.37
C THR A 235 21.16 -8.05 20.76
N VAL A 236 21.42 -7.92 19.46
CA VAL A 236 22.23 -8.88 18.71
C VAL A 236 23.30 -8.16 17.89
N PRO A 237 24.49 -8.77 17.70
CA PRO A 237 25.52 -8.22 16.85
C PRO A 237 25.07 -8.28 15.38
N ILE A 238 25.46 -7.26 14.60
CA ILE A 238 25.31 -7.22 13.15
C ILE A 238 26.68 -7.21 12.47
N ARG A 239 26.69 -7.68 11.22
CA ARG A 239 27.84 -7.52 10.32
C ARG A 239 27.41 -6.71 9.11
N ILE A 240 28.33 -5.98 8.54
CA ILE A 240 28.08 -5.20 7.33
C ILE A 240 29.00 -5.80 6.27
N GLU A 241 28.41 -6.41 5.25
CA GLU A 241 29.13 -7.00 4.11
C GLU A 241 28.43 -6.64 2.81
N HIS A 242 29.18 -6.20 1.82
CA HIS A 242 28.65 -5.81 0.52
C HIS A 242 27.46 -4.83 0.63
N GLU A 243 27.57 -3.85 1.52
CA GLU A 243 26.54 -2.86 1.79
C GLU A 243 25.19 -3.45 2.25
N LYS A 244 25.24 -4.60 2.91
CA LYS A 244 24.09 -5.27 3.56
C LYS A 244 24.35 -5.42 5.04
N VAL A 245 23.30 -5.22 5.83
CA VAL A 245 23.31 -5.53 7.26
C VAL A 245 22.95 -7.00 7.43
N LEU A 246 23.86 -7.79 7.99
CA LEU A 246 23.68 -9.22 8.21
C LEU A 246 23.44 -9.51 9.68
N VAL A 247 22.46 -10.36 9.95
CA VAL A 247 22.08 -10.86 11.27
C VAL A 247 22.12 -12.39 11.24
N ARG A 248 22.61 -13.02 12.30
CA ARG A 248 22.65 -14.49 12.37
C ARG A 248 21.38 -15.07 13.00
N LEU A 249 20.70 -15.92 12.27
CA LEU A 249 19.48 -16.60 12.69
C LEU A 249 19.61 -18.11 12.64
N LYS A 250 18.85 -18.79 13.51
CA LYS A 250 18.63 -20.23 13.40
C LYS A 250 17.17 -20.51 13.07
N VAL A 251 16.96 -21.42 12.13
CA VAL A 251 15.64 -21.89 11.71
C VAL A 251 15.48 -23.34 12.17
N ASN A 252 14.43 -23.63 12.94
CA ASN A 252 14.07 -24.97 13.43
C ASN A 252 15.24 -25.74 14.06
N GLY A 253 16.00 -25.07 14.97
CA GLY A 253 17.12 -25.68 15.68
C GLY A 253 18.35 -25.96 14.83
N GLY A 254 18.41 -25.49 13.60
CA GLY A 254 19.55 -25.67 12.73
C GLY A 254 20.77 -24.81 13.09
N SER A 255 21.85 -24.95 12.31
CA SER A 255 23.00 -24.04 12.40
C SER A 255 22.61 -22.62 12.06
N ALA A 256 23.23 -21.64 12.70
CA ALA A 256 23.01 -20.23 12.40
C ALA A 256 23.48 -19.90 10.98
N SER A 257 22.64 -19.17 10.26
CA SER A 257 22.89 -18.65 8.90
C SER A 257 22.77 -17.14 8.90
N ASP A 258 23.38 -16.49 7.92
CA ASP A 258 23.29 -15.06 7.74
C ASP A 258 22.03 -14.68 6.98
N PHE A 259 21.31 -13.72 7.51
CA PHE A 259 20.11 -13.12 6.91
C PHE A 259 20.36 -11.62 6.72
N VAL A 260 19.94 -11.07 5.61
CA VAL A 260 19.90 -9.62 5.44
C VAL A 260 18.80 -9.03 6.31
N LEU A 261 19.12 -8.02 7.09
CA LEU A 261 18.12 -7.21 7.78
C LEU A 261 17.38 -6.37 6.72
N ASP A 262 16.09 -6.63 6.53
CA ASP A 262 15.32 -6.16 5.39
C ASP A 262 13.95 -5.63 5.85
N THR A 263 13.86 -4.32 6.00
CA THR A 263 12.60 -3.65 6.35
C THR A 263 11.69 -3.44 5.15
N GLY A 264 12.19 -3.67 3.93
CA GLY A 264 11.41 -3.73 2.69
C GLY A 264 10.72 -5.08 2.45
N ALA A 265 10.93 -6.07 3.32
CA ALA A 265 10.25 -7.36 3.27
C ALA A 265 9.07 -7.41 4.24
N GLU A 266 7.90 -7.85 3.76
CA GLU A 266 6.69 -8.01 4.58
C GLU A 266 6.76 -9.17 5.57
N GLN A 267 7.63 -10.14 5.33
CA GLN A 267 7.85 -11.33 6.16
C GLN A 267 9.33 -11.74 6.13
N THR A 268 9.73 -12.60 7.06
CA THR A 268 11.02 -13.31 6.96
C THR A 268 11.04 -14.17 5.71
N VAL A 269 12.12 -14.13 4.94
CA VAL A 269 12.28 -14.88 3.69
C VAL A 269 13.37 -15.93 3.83
N VAL A 270 13.06 -17.15 3.47
CA VAL A 270 14.02 -18.26 3.46
C VAL A 270 14.22 -18.79 2.04
N SER A 271 15.42 -19.26 1.72
CA SER A 271 15.67 -19.98 0.47
C SER A 271 14.98 -21.36 0.49
N ARG A 272 14.74 -21.93 -0.69
CA ARG A 272 14.26 -23.32 -0.80
C ARG A 272 15.20 -24.32 -0.13
N ASP A 273 16.49 -24.04 -0.18
CA ASP A 273 17.49 -24.90 0.44
C ASP A 273 17.38 -24.88 1.96
N ILE A 274 17.24 -23.71 2.58
CA ILE A 274 17.00 -23.62 4.02
C ILE A 274 15.64 -24.24 4.35
N ALA A 275 14.59 -23.94 3.61
CA ALA A 275 13.27 -24.52 3.85
C ALA A 275 13.33 -26.05 3.87
N ARG A 276 13.94 -26.67 2.84
CA ARG A 276 14.10 -28.12 2.75
C ARG A 276 14.96 -28.70 3.87
N LYS A 277 16.14 -28.13 4.13
CA LYS A 277 17.10 -28.63 5.14
C LYS A 277 16.59 -28.46 6.57
N ARG A 278 15.69 -27.50 6.82
CA ARG A 278 15.17 -27.17 8.16
C ARG A 278 13.70 -27.53 8.35
N GLY A 279 13.11 -28.27 7.42
CA GLY A 279 11.74 -28.76 7.55
C GLY A 279 10.67 -27.67 7.51
N VAL A 280 10.94 -26.52 6.87
CA VAL A 280 9.91 -25.49 6.62
C VAL A 280 9.05 -25.97 5.46
N VAL A 281 7.80 -26.33 5.76
CA VAL A 281 6.87 -26.89 4.79
C VAL A 281 6.10 -25.78 4.09
N PRO A 282 6.07 -25.74 2.74
CA PRO A 282 5.20 -24.85 2.01
C PRO A 282 3.72 -25.16 2.28
N ILE A 283 2.91 -24.13 2.51
CA ILE A 283 1.48 -24.26 2.78
C ILE A 283 0.66 -23.92 1.54
N THR A 284 0.92 -22.76 0.95
CA THR A 284 0.22 -22.26 -0.23
C THR A 284 1.09 -21.21 -0.95
N TYR A 285 0.49 -20.55 -1.95
CA TYR A 285 1.10 -19.40 -2.63
C TYR A 285 0.30 -18.16 -2.32
N ILE A 286 0.99 -17.05 -2.05
CA ILE A 286 0.39 -15.71 -1.96
C ILE A 286 0.94 -14.82 -3.06
N GLN A 287 0.22 -13.75 -3.38
CA GLN A 287 0.66 -12.77 -4.35
C GLN A 287 1.82 -11.94 -3.79
N SER A 288 2.85 -11.75 -4.60
CA SER A 288 4.04 -10.98 -4.25
C SER A 288 4.49 -10.11 -5.43
N ALA A 289 5.13 -9.01 -5.14
CA ALA A 289 5.76 -8.13 -6.11
C ALA A 289 7.05 -7.55 -5.51
N GLY A 290 8.01 -7.30 -6.38
CA GLY A 290 9.27 -6.62 -6.05
C GLY A 290 9.74 -5.77 -7.22
N VAL A 291 10.91 -5.16 -7.10
CA VAL A 291 11.56 -4.45 -8.20
C VAL A 291 11.95 -5.44 -9.28
N GLY A 292 11.62 -5.14 -10.54
CA GLY A 292 11.94 -5.95 -11.73
C GLY A 292 10.74 -6.16 -12.65
N ASP A 293 10.98 -6.75 -13.83
CA ASP A 293 10.02 -6.84 -14.93
C ASP A 293 9.02 -8.01 -14.82
N VAL A 294 9.21 -8.93 -13.86
CA VAL A 294 8.34 -10.11 -13.71
C VAL A 294 6.93 -9.75 -13.25
N GLY A 295 6.76 -8.57 -12.62
CA GLY A 295 5.46 -8.10 -12.17
C GLY A 295 4.94 -8.86 -10.94
N LEU A 296 3.60 -9.03 -10.87
CA LEU A 296 2.93 -9.78 -9.82
C LEU A 296 3.16 -11.28 -10.03
N ARG A 297 3.54 -11.98 -8.96
CA ARG A 297 3.80 -13.43 -9.00
C ARG A 297 3.34 -14.11 -7.72
N GLY A 298 3.18 -15.43 -7.76
CA GLY A 298 2.97 -16.25 -6.56
C GLY A 298 4.30 -16.60 -5.90
N LEU A 299 4.43 -16.33 -4.60
CA LEU A 299 5.48 -16.89 -3.76
C LEU A 299 4.89 -17.91 -2.81
N GLN A 300 5.66 -18.98 -2.53
CA GLN A 300 5.29 -19.94 -1.50
C GLN A 300 5.35 -19.28 -0.13
N VAL A 301 4.36 -19.54 0.71
CA VAL A 301 4.40 -19.22 2.13
C VAL A 301 4.47 -20.50 2.93
N GLY A 302 5.16 -20.42 4.06
CA GLY A 302 5.31 -21.49 5.01
C GLY A 302 5.32 -20.95 6.43
N ARG A 303 5.57 -21.87 7.36
CA ARG A 303 5.72 -21.56 8.78
C ARG A 303 7.04 -22.12 9.29
N ILE A 304 7.82 -21.26 9.94
CA ILE A 304 8.98 -21.67 10.73
C ILE A 304 8.45 -22.04 12.12
N ASP A 305 8.70 -23.27 12.59
CA ASP A 305 8.23 -23.70 13.91
C ASP A 305 8.99 -22.98 15.04
N MET A 306 10.30 -22.74 14.86
CA MET A 306 11.13 -21.99 15.80
C MET A 306 12.15 -21.12 15.06
N LEU A 307 12.07 -19.81 15.24
CA LEU A 307 13.07 -18.84 14.81
C LEU A 307 13.85 -18.34 16.02
N GLU A 308 15.20 -18.34 15.91
CA GLU A 308 16.07 -17.84 16.97
C GLU A 308 17.00 -16.75 16.43
N VAL A 309 17.06 -15.61 17.13
CA VAL A 309 17.91 -14.45 16.80
C VAL A 309 18.62 -14.00 18.09
N GLY A 310 19.84 -14.49 18.34
CA GLY A 310 20.45 -14.39 19.67
C GLY A 310 19.58 -15.08 20.72
N ASP A 311 19.21 -14.37 21.77
CA ASP A 311 18.33 -14.87 22.84
C ASP A 311 16.83 -14.76 22.51
N LEU A 312 16.47 -14.05 21.44
CA LEU A 312 15.10 -13.99 20.94
C LEU A 312 14.70 -15.34 20.34
N LYS A 313 13.62 -15.92 20.87
CA LYS A 313 13.05 -17.18 20.36
C LYS A 313 11.56 -17.00 20.12
N ILE A 314 11.11 -17.35 18.90
CA ILE A 314 9.73 -17.15 18.46
C ILE A 314 9.24 -18.45 17.78
N ARG A 315 8.06 -18.91 18.18
CA ARG A 315 7.38 -20.05 17.56
C ARG A 315 6.40 -19.59 16.49
N ASN A 316 6.12 -20.50 15.56
CA ASN A 316 5.06 -20.34 14.55
C ASN A 316 5.23 -19.06 13.75
N VAL A 317 6.40 -18.80 13.17
CA VAL A 317 6.69 -17.58 12.42
C VAL A 317 6.29 -17.76 10.96
N PRO A 318 5.38 -16.89 10.43
CA PRO A 318 5.12 -16.79 8.99
C PRO A 318 6.40 -16.52 8.21
N CYS A 319 6.58 -17.18 7.06
CA CYS A 319 7.72 -16.91 6.20
C CYS A 319 7.37 -17.08 4.72
N LEU A 320 8.07 -16.33 3.89
CA LEU A 320 8.11 -16.53 2.44
C LEU A 320 9.22 -17.51 2.08
N ILE A 321 8.98 -18.37 1.10
CA ILE A 321 9.98 -19.27 0.55
C ILE A 321 10.32 -18.79 -0.84
N LYS A 322 11.56 -18.40 -1.07
CA LYS A 322 12.03 -17.87 -2.35
C LYS A 322 11.83 -18.87 -3.48
N ASN A 323 11.40 -18.38 -4.62
CA ASN A 323 11.49 -19.15 -5.86
C ASN A 323 12.96 -19.30 -6.29
N PRO A 324 13.31 -20.33 -7.09
CA PRO A 324 14.63 -20.40 -7.68
C PRO A 324 14.92 -19.13 -8.49
N PRO A 325 16.20 -18.72 -8.63
CA PRO A 325 16.57 -17.62 -9.51
C PRO A 325 16.01 -17.83 -10.91
N LEU A 326 15.53 -16.76 -11.51
CA LEU A 326 15.04 -16.76 -12.90
C LEU A 326 16.26 -16.66 -13.83
N GLY A 327 16.64 -17.77 -14.48
CA GLY A 327 17.66 -17.78 -15.52
C GLY A 327 19.10 -17.57 -15.02
N GLU A 328 19.94 -16.91 -15.82
CA GLU A 328 21.38 -16.74 -15.66
C GLU A 328 21.83 -15.82 -14.50
N LEU A 329 20.99 -15.60 -13.52
CA LEU A 329 21.24 -14.65 -12.45
C LEU A 329 22.11 -15.29 -11.36
N PRO A 330 23.05 -14.53 -10.79
CA PRO A 330 23.88 -15.04 -9.72
C PRO A 330 23.00 -15.46 -8.54
N ALA A 331 23.17 -16.69 -8.07
CA ALA A 331 22.43 -17.33 -6.99
C ALA A 331 22.66 -16.67 -5.60
N ARG A 332 22.75 -15.34 -5.54
CA ARG A 332 23.16 -14.59 -4.35
C ARG A 332 22.08 -13.63 -3.86
N GLU A 333 20.86 -14.12 -3.75
CA GLU A 333 19.96 -13.40 -2.87
C GLU A 333 19.99 -14.08 -1.50
N PRO A 334 20.56 -13.44 -0.49
CA PRO A 334 20.54 -13.97 0.86
C PRO A 334 19.09 -14.05 1.36
N GLU A 335 18.89 -14.91 2.33
CA GLU A 335 17.69 -14.89 3.15
C GLU A 335 17.50 -13.50 3.77
N SER A 336 16.27 -13.10 4.04
CA SER A 336 16.01 -11.80 4.68
C SER A 336 15.17 -11.95 5.96
N PHE A 337 15.40 -11.03 6.88
CA PHE A 337 14.75 -10.97 8.18
C PHE A 337 14.20 -9.57 8.43
N SER A 338 12.91 -9.49 8.76
CA SER A 338 12.25 -8.24 9.11
C SER A 338 11.70 -8.32 10.55
N PRO A 339 12.28 -7.60 11.52
CA PRO A 339 11.71 -7.49 12.86
C PRO A 339 10.31 -6.88 12.85
N LEU A 340 10.04 -5.95 11.90
CA LEU A 340 8.74 -5.30 11.75
C LEU A 340 7.62 -6.30 11.45
N ALA A 341 7.90 -7.33 10.66
CA ALA A 341 6.97 -8.43 10.37
C ALA A 341 6.58 -9.21 11.63
N LEU A 342 7.46 -9.21 12.64
CA LEU A 342 7.21 -9.81 13.96
C LEU A 342 6.51 -8.85 14.92
N GLY A 343 6.20 -7.62 14.50
CA GLY A 343 5.63 -6.57 15.34
C GLY A 343 6.61 -6.01 16.35
N LEU A 344 7.90 -6.07 16.06
CA LEU A 344 8.96 -5.50 16.90
C LEU A 344 9.42 -4.16 16.35
N SER A 345 9.52 -3.17 17.21
CA SER A 345 10.31 -1.96 16.97
C SER A 345 11.79 -2.32 16.90
N MET A 346 12.57 -1.54 16.18
CA MET A 346 14.00 -1.84 16.02
C MET A 346 14.86 -0.58 16.01
N ARG A 347 16.12 -0.74 16.45
CA ARG A 347 17.17 0.27 16.30
C ARG A 347 18.43 -0.36 15.74
N ILE A 348 18.95 0.22 14.66
CA ILE A 348 20.22 -0.19 14.06
C ILE A 348 21.28 0.82 14.50
N ASP A 349 22.26 0.33 15.26
CA ASP A 349 23.44 1.08 15.64
C ASP A 349 24.61 0.60 14.76
N TYR A 350 24.90 1.36 13.72
CA TYR A 350 25.97 1.02 12.77
C TYR A 350 27.36 1.20 13.36
N GLU A 351 27.53 2.15 14.27
CA GLU A 351 28.80 2.45 14.94
C GLU A 351 29.20 1.28 15.85
N HIS A 352 28.28 0.85 16.73
CA HIS A 352 28.51 -0.26 17.67
C HIS A 352 28.19 -1.61 17.08
N ARG A 353 27.75 -1.69 15.81
CA ARG A 353 27.37 -2.93 15.09
C ARG A 353 26.36 -3.77 15.86
N GLN A 354 25.28 -3.15 16.27
CA GLN A 354 24.21 -3.79 17.04
C GLN A 354 22.85 -3.56 16.41
N LEU A 355 22.00 -4.56 16.46
CA LEU A 355 20.57 -4.50 16.24
C LEU A 355 19.87 -4.68 17.59
N ILE A 356 19.10 -3.67 17.98
CA ILE A 356 18.21 -3.74 19.14
C ILE A 356 16.79 -3.94 18.60
N MET A 357 16.12 -4.99 19.07
CA MET A 357 14.72 -5.31 18.77
C MET A 357 13.92 -5.21 20.06
N ALA A 358 12.75 -4.62 20.04
CA ALA A 358 11.94 -4.46 21.25
C ALA A 358 10.45 -4.46 20.94
N ARG A 359 9.61 -4.86 21.91
CA ARG A 359 8.17 -4.68 21.86
C ARG A 359 7.80 -3.19 21.96
N SER A 360 8.54 -2.46 22.78
CA SER A 360 8.52 -1.01 22.87
C SER A 360 9.95 -0.53 23.13
N LEU A 361 10.45 0.36 22.31
CA LEU A 361 11.78 0.95 22.49
C LEU A 361 11.73 2.03 23.55
N PRO A 362 12.78 2.15 24.39
CA PRO A 362 12.93 3.31 25.25
C PRO A 362 13.09 4.57 24.39
N GLU A 363 12.52 5.66 24.84
CA GLU A 363 12.72 6.96 24.18
C GLU A 363 14.21 7.26 24.04
N ALA A 364 14.59 7.68 22.86
CA ALA A 364 15.95 8.16 22.58
C ALA A 364 15.84 9.51 21.87
N ARG A 365 16.80 10.37 22.13
CA ARG A 365 16.88 11.66 21.46
C ARG A 365 17.17 11.40 19.98
N GLN A 366 16.29 11.87 19.11
CA GLN A 366 16.44 11.77 17.66
C GLN A 366 16.82 13.16 17.11
N THR A 367 17.68 13.19 16.11
CA THR A 367 18.01 14.43 15.40
C THR A 367 16.89 14.79 14.43
N THR A 368 16.33 13.79 13.76
CA THR A 368 15.20 13.92 12.83
C THR A 368 14.21 12.80 13.08
N GLU A 369 12.94 13.15 13.25
CA GLU A 369 11.84 12.18 13.32
C GLU A 369 10.95 12.32 12.09
N LEU A 370 10.72 11.19 11.40
CA LEU A 370 9.84 11.08 10.26
C LEU A 370 8.58 10.30 10.68
N PRO A 371 7.38 10.81 10.43
CA PRO A 371 6.17 10.03 10.62
C PRO A 371 6.23 8.71 9.85
N LEU A 372 5.91 7.60 10.53
CA LEU A 372 5.89 6.25 9.97
C LEU A 372 4.47 5.84 9.62
N TRP A 373 4.29 5.31 8.43
CA TRP A 373 3.10 4.55 8.03
C TRP A 373 3.51 3.10 7.73
N LEU A 374 2.96 2.17 8.51
CA LEU A 374 3.17 0.73 8.31
C LEU A 374 1.83 0.09 7.92
N TYR A 375 1.46 0.13 6.64
CA TYR A 375 0.29 -0.60 6.16
C TYR A 375 0.63 -2.03 5.76
N ARG A 376 1.63 -2.24 4.92
CA ARG A 376 2.31 -3.52 4.62
C ARG A 376 3.81 -3.36 4.75
N LEU A 377 4.33 -2.26 4.24
CA LEU A 377 5.74 -1.88 4.33
C LEU A 377 5.89 -0.61 5.16
N ALA A 378 7.03 -0.45 5.79
CA ALA A 378 7.38 0.77 6.51
C ALA A 378 7.64 1.90 5.52
N THR A 379 6.84 2.95 5.58
CA THR A 379 6.94 4.10 4.67
C THR A 379 7.06 5.41 5.43
N VAL A 380 7.75 6.34 4.82
CA VAL A 380 7.90 7.73 5.29
C VAL A 380 7.60 8.70 4.14
N ARG A 381 7.27 9.93 4.49
CA ARG A 381 7.12 11.02 3.51
C ARG A 381 8.48 11.63 3.21
N GLY A 382 8.75 11.89 1.94
CA GLY A 382 9.81 12.76 1.46
C GLY A 382 9.25 13.79 0.47
N ILE A 383 10.08 14.71 0.05
CA ILE A 383 9.77 15.71 -0.97
C ILE A 383 10.78 15.54 -2.10
N VAL A 384 10.29 15.35 -3.32
CA VAL A 384 11.10 15.24 -4.54
C VAL A 384 10.78 16.44 -5.43
N ASN A 385 11.78 17.30 -5.70
CA ASN A 385 11.61 18.52 -6.49
C ASN A 385 10.37 19.34 -6.05
N GLY A 386 10.16 19.48 -4.75
CA GLY A 386 9.05 20.23 -4.15
C GLY A 386 7.70 19.47 -4.08
N GLN A 387 7.63 18.22 -4.54
CA GLN A 387 6.39 17.42 -4.48
C GLN A 387 6.46 16.34 -3.40
N PRO A 388 5.41 16.15 -2.60
CA PRO A 388 5.36 15.10 -1.59
C PRO A 388 5.31 13.71 -2.23
N VAL A 389 6.10 12.80 -1.70
CA VAL A 389 6.29 11.44 -2.23
C VAL A 389 6.44 10.45 -1.07
N THR A 390 5.83 9.28 -1.19
CA THR A 390 5.95 8.20 -0.20
C THR A 390 7.13 7.28 -0.53
N PHE A 391 8.02 7.09 0.42
CA PHE A 391 9.19 6.22 0.32
C PHE A 391 9.08 5.01 1.24
N VAL A 392 9.42 3.83 0.73
CA VAL A 392 9.69 2.66 1.58
C VAL A 392 11.04 2.84 2.28
N VAL A 393 11.09 2.59 3.57
CA VAL A 393 12.34 2.49 4.34
C VAL A 393 12.85 1.06 4.21
N ASP A 394 13.88 0.86 3.40
CA ASP A 394 14.34 -0.47 2.97
C ASP A 394 15.83 -0.66 3.27
N THR A 395 16.12 -1.34 4.39
CA THR A 395 17.49 -1.67 4.78
C THR A 395 18.10 -2.77 3.89
N GLY A 396 17.27 -3.52 3.16
CA GLY A 396 17.70 -4.50 2.15
C GLY A 396 18.02 -3.89 0.80
N GLY A 397 17.48 -2.70 0.48
CA GLY A 397 17.78 -1.92 -0.71
C GLY A 397 19.13 -1.18 -0.61
N GLU A 398 19.79 -0.92 -1.73
CA GLU A 398 21.11 -0.27 -1.73
C GLU A 398 21.05 1.24 -1.68
N VAL A 399 20.32 1.86 -2.60
CA VAL A 399 20.37 3.30 -2.88
C VAL A 399 19.01 3.97 -2.70
N ILE A 400 19.00 5.31 -2.67
CA ILE A 400 17.75 6.05 -2.82
C ILE A 400 17.30 5.93 -4.28
N SER A 401 16.04 5.54 -4.46
CA SER A 401 15.41 5.49 -5.78
C SER A 401 14.04 6.13 -5.76
N ILE A 402 13.57 6.56 -6.93
CA ILE A 402 12.21 7.05 -7.14
C ILE A 402 11.50 6.19 -8.19
N SER A 403 10.17 6.20 -8.17
CA SER A 403 9.38 5.48 -9.17
C SER A 403 9.39 6.20 -10.51
N GLN A 404 9.19 5.43 -11.61
CA GLN A 404 8.96 6.01 -12.93
C GLN A 404 7.79 6.99 -12.95
N THR A 405 6.74 6.73 -12.14
CA THR A 405 5.60 7.63 -12.01
C THR A 405 6.01 8.95 -11.36
N THR A 406 6.81 8.91 -10.30
CA THR A 406 7.36 10.10 -9.65
C THR A 406 8.25 10.88 -10.63
N ALA A 407 9.18 10.21 -11.31
CA ALA A 407 10.05 10.85 -12.31
C ALA A 407 9.25 11.50 -13.46
N GLY A 408 8.16 10.85 -13.89
CA GLY A 408 7.28 11.35 -14.95
C GLY A 408 6.60 12.68 -14.63
N GLN A 409 6.34 12.98 -13.37
CA GLN A 409 5.75 14.26 -12.94
C GLN A 409 6.67 15.46 -13.24
N PHE A 410 7.97 15.24 -13.36
CA PHE A 410 8.95 16.30 -13.59
C PHE A 410 9.46 16.36 -15.05
N ALA A 411 9.13 15.37 -15.88
CA ALA A 411 9.64 15.25 -17.24
C ALA A 411 9.24 16.42 -18.16
N SER A 412 8.07 17.03 -17.92
CA SER A 412 7.58 18.15 -18.72
C SER A 412 8.20 19.49 -18.33
N ALA A 413 8.54 19.66 -17.03
CA ALA A 413 9.10 20.92 -16.51
C ALA A 413 10.62 21.02 -16.71
N ASN A 414 11.33 19.89 -16.72
CA ASN A 414 12.78 19.82 -16.92
C ASN A 414 13.13 18.56 -17.72
N PRO A 415 13.32 18.65 -19.05
CA PRO A 415 13.79 17.54 -19.84
C PRO A 415 15.20 17.15 -19.37
N TYR A 416 15.30 15.96 -18.78
CA TYR A 416 16.56 15.41 -18.29
C TYR A 416 17.07 14.29 -19.20
N ARG A 417 18.38 14.16 -19.30
CA ARG A 417 19.01 13.04 -20.01
C ARG A 417 18.86 11.78 -19.15
N ARG A 418 18.16 10.77 -19.68
CA ARG A 418 18.10 9.43 -19.07
C ARG A 418 19.41 8.70 -19.32
N ILE A 419 20.06 8.21 -18.27
CA ILE A 419 21.24 7.37 -18.36
C ILE A 419 20.76 5.94 -18.03
N PRO A 420 20.65 5.03 -19.03
CA PRO A 420 20.14 3.69 -18.79
C PRO A 420 20.98 2.94 -17.75
N LEU A 421 20.32 2.21 -16.87
CA LEU A 421 20.92 1.35 -15.86
C LEU A 421 20.40 -0.09 -16.00
N LYS A 422 21.22 -1.04 -15.58
CA LYS A 422 20.78 -2.41 -15.36
C LYS A 422 20.59 -2.60 -13.85
N VAL A 423 19.36 -2.67 -13.39
CA VAL A 423 19.03 -2.91 -11.98
C VAL A 423 18.41 -4.29 -11.86
N TYR A 424 18.90 -5.07 -10.91
CA TYR A 424 18.34 -6.35 -10.56
C TYR A 424 17.67 -6.27 -9.20
N GLY A 425 16.40 -6.63 -9.13
CA GLY A 425 15.62 -6.67 -7.91
C GLY A 425 15.00 -8.04 -7.65
N THR A 426 14.19 -8.14 -6.62
CA THR A 426 13.56 -9.41 -6.19
C THR A 426 12.58 -9.99 -7.22
N SER A 427 12.15 -9.22 -8.21
CA SER A 427 11.31 -9.65 -9.35
C SER A 427 12.07 -9.62 -10.69
N GLY A 428 13.40 -9.80 -10.68
CA GLY A 428 14.22 -9.90 -11.86
C GLY A 428 14.85 -8.57 -12.30
N TRP A 429 15.19 -8.47 -13.58
CA TRP A 429 15.77 -7.26 -14.15
C TRP A 429 14.71 -6.17 -14.34
N ASP A 430 15.03 -4.94 -13.93
CA ASP A 430 14.32 -3.74 -14.38
C ASP A 430 15.07 -3.17 -15.60
N LYS A 431 14.54 -3.45 -16.79
CA LYS A 431 15.14 -3.04 -18.07
C LYS A 431 14.95 -1.56 -18.37
N ASP A 432 13.95 -0.95 -17.73
CA ASP A 432 13.58 0.45 -17.91
C ASP A 432 14.17 1.36 -16.84
N ALA A 433 15.02 0.81 -15.96
CA ALA A 433 15.71 1.58 -14.94
C ALA A 433 16.70 2.57 -15.57
N PHE A 434 16.80 3.75 -15.00
CA PHE A 434 17.76 4.78 -15.43
C PHE A 434 18.19 5.67 -14.27
N LEU A 435 19.30 6.39 -14.46
CA LEU A 435 19.73 7.43 -13.55
C LEU A 435 19.16 8.78 -14.01
N MET A 436 18.49 9.47 -13.07
CA MET A 436 17.98 10.82 -13.24
C MET A 436 18.90 11.78 -12.48
N PRO A 437 19.60 12.70 -13.14
CA PRO A 437 20.45 13.70 -12.48
C PRO A 437 19.63 14.85 -11.91
N ASN A 438 20.26 15.64 -11.04
CA ASN A 438 19.78 16.93 -10.54
C ASN A 438 18.41 16.85 -9.85
N VAL A 439 18.24 15.89 -8.95
CA VAL A 439 17.03 15.76 -8.11
C VAL A 439 17.26 16.42 -6.77
N ASP A 440 16.35 17.27 -6.35
CA ASP A 440 16.27 17.79 -5.00
C ASP A 440 15.40 16.85 -4.16
N LEU A 441 15.91 16.45 -2.98
CA LEU A 441 15.26 15.49 -2.12
C LEU A 441 15.30 15.95 -0.67
N GLU A 442 14.15 15.90 0.02
CA GLU A 442 14.04 16.31 1.42
C GLU A 442 13.33 15.25 2.26
N PHE A 443 13.84 15.03 3.46
CA PHE A 443 13.21 14.25 4.52
C PHE A 443 13.26 15.10 5.80
N GLU A 444 12.19 15.82 6.08
CA GLU A 444 12.11 16.81 7.17
C GLU A 444 13.31 17.79 7.14
N SER A 445 14.22 17.69 8.13
CA SER A 445 15.42 18.55 8.22
C SER A 445 16.57 18.13 7.28
N ILE A 446 16.51 16.94 6.69
CA ILE A 446 17.57 16.40 5.83
C ILE A 446 17.30 16.80 4.39
N ARG A 447 18.26 17.47 3.77
CA ARG A 447 18.13 17.98 2.40
C ARG A 447 19.32 17.57 1.53
N PHE A 448 18.98 17.19 0.29
CA PHE A 448 19.93 16.92 -0.77
C PHE A 448 19.57 17.75 -1.98
N SER A 449 20.54 18.46 -2.54
CA SER A 449 20.32 19.27 -3.73
C SER A 449 21.10 18.71 -4.91
N LYS A 450 20.42 18.60 -6.04
CA LYS A 450 20.98 18.19 -7.35
C LYS A 450 21.72 16.86 -7.30
N ILE A 451 21.21 15.88 -6.54
CA ILE A 451 21.79 14.54 -6.50
C ILE A 451 21.26 13.68 -7.66
N PRO A 452 22.06 12.71 -8.15
CA PRO A 452 21.56 11.69 -9.05
C PRO A 452 20.74 10.65 -8.26
N VAL A 453 19.57 10.26 -8.77
CA VAL A 453 18.75 9.20 -8.20
C VAL A 453 18.45 8.10 -9.22
N VAL A 454 18.34 6.87 -8.76
CA VAL A 454 17.92 5.75 -9.60
C VAL A 454 16.40 5.79 -9.77
N VAL A 455 15.92 5.62 -11.00
CA VAL A 455 14.50 5.52 -11.32
C VAL A 455 14.15 4.07 -11.59
N LEU A 456 13.14 3.54 -10.89
CA LEU A 456 12.73 2.15 -10.93
C LEU A 456 11.27 1.99 -11.34
N ASN A 457 10.96 0.84 -11.95
CA ASN A 457 9.60 0.42 -12.19
C ASN A 457 8.98 -0.15 -10.90
N LEU A 458 8.18 0.66 -10.21
CA LEU A 458 7.47 0.28 -8.98
C LEU A 458 5.96 0.05 -9.21
N LYS A 459 5.52 -0.20 -10.46
CA LYS A 459 4.08 -0.40 -10.76
C LYS A 459 3.51 -1.64 -10.09
N ALA A 460 4.20 -2.78 -10.19
CA ALA A 460 3.72 -4.02 -9.58
C ALA A 460 3.70 -3.97 -8.04
N PRO A 461 4.74 -3.50 -7.34
CA PRO A 461 4.65 -3.24 -5.91
C PRO A 461 3.53 -2.28 -5.53
N SER A 462 3.35 -1.18 -6.25
CA SER A 462 2.27 -0.22 -6.00
C SER A 462 0.88 -0.86 -6.13
N ALA A 463 0.67 -1.67 -7.18
CA ALA A 463 -0.59 -2.39 -7.39
C ALA A 463 -0.87 -3.40 -6.27
N LEU A 464 0.16 -4.12 -5.80
CA LEU A 464 0.05 -5.07 -4.69
C LEU A 464 -0.32 -4.37 -3.38
N LEU A 465 0.28 -3.21 -3.13
CA LEU A 465 0.07 -2.43 -1.89
C LEU A 465 -1.24 -1.66 -1.90
N GLY A 466 -1.83 -1.41 -3.09
CA GLY A 466 -3.03 -0.60 -3.25
C GLY A 466 -2.79 0.90 -3.11
N TYR A 467 -1.53 1.35 -3.22
CA TYR A 467 -1.17 2.77 -3.28
C TYR A 467 0.15 2.98 -4.06
N GLN A 468 0.33 4.20 -4.56
CA GLN A 468 1.50 4.60 -5.34
C GLN A 468 2.75 4.64 -4.46
N LEU A 469 3.70 3.78 -4.72
CA LEU A 469 5.05 3.93 -4.19
C LEU A 469 5.79 5.00 -4.99
N GLY A 470 6.25 6.01 -4.28
CA GLY A 470 7.02 7.09 -4.88
C GLY A 470 8.50 6.81 -4.98
N GLY A 471 9.04 6.01 -4.05
CA GLY A 471 10.45 5.66 -4.03
C GLY A 471 10.84 4.71 -2.90
N ILE A 472 12.14 4.47 -2.79
CA ILE A 472 12.77 3.63 -1.78
C ILE A 472 13.95 4.39 -1.17
N VAL A 473 14.07 4.37 0.15
CA VAL A 473 15.24 4.87 0.90
C VAL A 473 16.07 3.67 1.33
N GLY A 474 17.21 3.49 0.68
CA GLY A 474 18.07 2.33 0.86
C GLY A 474 19.20 2.51 1.87
N HIS A 475 19.96 1.43 2.04
CA HIS A 475 21.03 1.29 3.03
C HIS A 475 22.09 2.41 2.98
N LYS A 476 22.54 2.83 1.78
CA LYS A 476 23.55 3.91 1.64
C LYS A 476 23.17 5.24 2.26
N PHE A 477 21.87 5.51 2.36
CA PHE A 477 21.36 6.65 3.09
C PHE A 477 21.26 6.33 4.58
N LEU A 478 20.60 5.23 4.92
CA LEU A 478 20.29 4.85 6.30
C LEU A 478 21.54 4.63 7.15
N SER A 479 22.60 4.06 6.57
CA SER A 479 23.86 3.77 7.28
C SER A 479 24.64 4.99 7.79
N LYS A 480 24.25 6.19 7.37
CA LYS A 480 24.81 7.45 7.89
C LYS A 480 24.26 7.83 9.26
N TYR A 481 23.25 7.11 9.73
CA TYR A 481 22.51 7.43 10.94
C TYR A 481 22.38 6.19 11.82
N ARG A 482 22.21 6.39 13.12
CA ARG A 482 21.56 5.40 13.97
C ARG A 482 20.08 5.43 13.63
N VAL A 483 19.54 4.34 13.07
CA VAL A 483 18.17 4.26 12.56
C VAL A 483 17.27 3.61 13.60
N THR A 484 16.23 4.29 14.00
CA THR A 484 15.18 3.74 14.88
C THR A 484 13.87 3.65 14.10
N ILE A 485 13.21 2.49 14.09
CA ILE A 485 11.84 2.33 13.60
C ILE A 485 10.99 1.92 14.80
N ASP A 486 10.19 2.85 15.27
CA ASP A 486 9.36 2.70 16.47
C ASP A 486 7.88 2.55 16.10
N LEU A 487 7.37 1.32 16.23
CA LEU A 487 5.99 0.98 15.92
C LEU A 487 5.00 1.55 16.93
N SER A 488 5.43 1.74 18.19
CA SER A 488 4.56 2.25 19.25
C SER A 488 4.27 3.73 19.09
N ARG A 489 5.27 4.50 18.65
CA ARG A 489 5.18 5.94 18.38
C ARG A 489 4.85 6.24 16.91
N SER A 490 4.90 5.24 16.04
CA SER A 490 4.77 5.38 14.59
C SER A 490 5.72 6.43 14.00
N VAL A 491 7.01 6.28 14.30
CA VAL A 491 8.07 7.17 13.81
C VAL A 491 9.29 6.39 13.31
N VAL A 492 9.97 6.98 12.33
CA VAL A 492 11.34 6.62 11.97
C VAL A 492 12.25 7.72 12.48
N GLY A 493 13.13 7.38 13.40
CA GLY A 493 14.10 8.31 13.97
C GLY A 493 15.47 8.14 13.32
N LEU A 494 16.08 9.24 12.96
CA LEU A 494 17.43 9.32 12.42
C LEU A 494 18.28 10.17 13.36
N GLU A 495 19.32 9.58 13.94
CA GLU A 495 20.30 10.24 14.77
C GLU A 495 21.64 10.21 14.05
N SER A 496 22.27 11.37 13.86
CA SER A 496 23.61 11.44 13.26
C SER A 496 24.62 10.72 14.16
N ASN A 497 25.43 9.88 13.56
CA ASN A 497 26.52 9.16 14.22
C ASN A 497 27.58 10.13 14.73
#